data_2624971a815d06bba41ccd9032c09864
#
_entry.id   2624971a815d06bba41ccd9032c09864
#
_cell.length_a   1.000
_cell.length_b   1.000
_cell.length_c   1.000
_cell.angle_alpha   90.00
_cell.angle_beta   90.00
_cell.angle_gamma   90.00
#
_symmetry.space_group_name_H-M   'P 1'
#
loop_
_entity.id
_entity.type
_entity.pdbx_description
1 polymer ?
#
loop_
_entity_poly.entity_id
_entity_poly.type
_entity_poly.pdbx_seq_one_letter_code
_entity_poly.pdbx_strand_id
1 'polypeptide(L)'
;MVNNQGFIVLVDISGYTKFIRMHKMRKIPFFGKKFEKNNLAHAETVISDLLEKIIENLDDTLIVNKLQGDAALFYSVPEDPKEYSERLIEKLKDCFELFNNRLNELLFCKTCVCDPCQQLTNLKLKSFVHYGEFLIKRVSRFEEIAGEDVIIAHRLMKNSINSSEYILLTDNVAQLKDLSYLGKLDQRKEKCEGLDDVPISVYYPDPSAYENKEQSQASFFQKARTMNRFFKNVKTRKALEEKYAPQAT
;
A
#
# COMPACT_ATOMS: atom_id res chain seq x y z
N MET A 1 20.69 6.75 -19.38
CA MET A 1 19.25 6.99 -19.18
C MET A 1 18.54 6.31 -20.33
N VAL A 2 17.54 5.51 -20.02
CA VAL A 2 16.74 4.81 -21.04
C VAL A 2 15.32 5.31 -20.88
N ASN A 3 14.71 5.80 -21.97
CA ASN A 3 13.29 6.15 -22.00
C ASN A 3 12.48 4.86 -22.14
N ASN A 4 11.51 4.65 -21.29
CA ASN A 4 10.65 3.47 -21.27
C ASN A 4 9.19 3.92 -21.28
N GLN A 5 8.36 3.10 -21.87
CA GLN A 5 6.91 3.21 -21.78
C GLN A 5 6.39 2.03 -20.97
N GLY A 6 5.59 2.30 -19.95
CA GLY A 6 5.15 1.25 -19.04
C GLY A 6 4.16 1.72 -17.99
N PHE A 7 3.91 0.87 -17.02
CA PHE A 7 3.00 1.15 -15.92
C PHE A 7 3.75 1.75 -14.73
N ILE A 8 3.16 2.75 -14.14
CA ILE A 8 3.56 3.38 -12.89
C ILE A 8 2.41 3.12 -11.92
N VAL A 9 2.69 2.40 -10.84
CA VAL A 9 1.66 1.98 -9.88
C VAL A 9 2.04 2.46 -8.49
N LEU A 10 1.11 3.13 -7.84
CA LEU A 10 1.21 3.50 -6.44
C LEU A 10 0.17 2.73 -5.65
N VAL A 11 0.57 2.19 -4.51
CA VAL A 11 -0.34 1.54 -3.56
C VAL A 11 -0.16 2.23 -2.23
N ASP A 12 -1.26 2.66 -1.60
CA ASP A 12 -1.29 3.50 -0.40
C ASP A 12 -2.24 2.94 0.65
N ILE A 13 -1.82 2.92 1.93
CA ILE A 13 -2.67 2.48 3.04
C ILE A 13 -3.41 3.68 3.64
N SER A 14 -4.65 3.84 3.25
CA SER A 14 -5.54 4.87 3.78
C SER A 14 -5.77 4.70 5.28
N GLY A 15 -5.80 5.82 6.01
CA GLY A 15 -5.99 5.82 7.47
C GLY A 15 -4.71 5.74 8.30
N TYR A 16 -3.54 5.53 7.68
CA TYR A 16 -2.23 5.43 8.34
C TYR A 16 -1.94 6.58 9.30
N THR A 17 -2.05 7.82 8.86
CA THR A 17 -1.74 8.98 9.70
C THR A 17 -2.57 9.00 10.98
N LYS A 18 -3.86 8.68 10.90
CA LYS A 18 -4.75 8.58 12.06
C LYS A 18 -4.34 7.43 12.97
N PHE A 19 -4.02 6.28 12.39
CA PHE A 19 -3.56 5.09 13.10
C PHE A 19 -2.28 5.36 13.90
N ILE A 20 -1.27 5.98 13.30
CA ILE A 20 -0.02 6.37 13.98
C ILE A 20 -0.27 7.40 15.08
N ARG A 21 -1.09 8.43 14.83
CA ARG A 21 -1.42 9.45 15.84
C ARG A 21 -2.09 8.86 17.07
N MET A 22 -3.01 7.92 16.91
CA MET A 22 -3.67 7.25 18.01
C MET A 22 -2.68 6.45 18.89
N HIS A 23 -1.65 5.86 18.29
CA HIS A 23 -0.59 5.19 19.05
C HIS A 23 0.29 6.15 19.84
N LYS A 24 0.44 7.41 19.39
CA LYS A 24 1.20 8.46 20.09
C LYS A 24 0.40 9.09 21.25
N MET A 25 -0.92 9.17 21.16
CA MET A 25 -1.74 9.93 22.11
C MET A 25 -1.91 9.26 23.47
N ARG A 26 -1.57 8.00 23.63
CA ARG A 26 -1.72 7.28 24.91
C ARG A 26 -0.60 7.65 25.88
N LYS A 27 -0.73 8.78 26.58
CA LYS A 27 0.15 9.16 27.69
C LYS A 27 -0.25 8.36 28.93
N ILE A 28 0.56 7.37 29.30
CA ILE A 28 0.44 6.74 30.61
C ILE A 28 1.33 7.53 31.58
N PRO A 29 0.78 8.13 32.65
CA PRO A 29 1.59 8.79 33.66
C PRO A 29 2.64 7.82 34.20
N PHE A 30 3.88 8.30 34.46
CA PHE A 30 5.04 7.57 34.96
C PHE A 30 5.85 6.68 33.98
N PHE A 31 5.29 6.19 32.86
CA PHE A 31 6.04 5.31 31.91
C PHE A 31 6.04 5.84 30.48
N GLY A 32 5.64 7.10 30.26
CA GLY A 32 5.24 7.66 28.98
C GLY A 32 6.21 7.46 27.82
N LYS A 33 7.48 7.85 27.95
CA LYS A 33 8.44 7.86 26.83
C LYS A 33 8.83 6.48 26.30
N LYS A 34 8.97 5.48 27.20
CA LYS A 34 9.35 4.13 26.79
C LYS A 34 8.19 3.37 26.15
N PHE A 35 6.97 3.59 26.65
CA PHE A 35 5.75 3.03 26.07
C PHE A 35 5.40 3.69 24.73
N GLU A 36 5.60 4.99 24.59
CA GLU A 36 5.36 5.71 23.33
C GLU A 36 6.25 5.20 22.20
N LYS A 37 7.54 4.99 22.45
CA LYS A 37 8.47 4.36 21.48
C LYS A 37 8.03 2.96 21.08
N ASN A 38 7.60 2.13 22.04
CA ASN A 38 7.16 0.77 21.76
C ASN A 38 5.84 0.75 20.98
N ASN A 39 4.91 1.63 21.29
CA ASN A 39 3.64 1.73 20.60
C ASN A 39 3.81 2.21 19.15
N LEU A 40 4.66 3.21 18.92
CA LEU A 40 4.97 3.67 17.58
C LEU A 40 5.67 2.57 16.76
N ALA A 41 6.66 1.88 17.35
CA ALA A 41 7.32 0.76 16.70
C ALA A 41 6.35 -0.38 16.37
N HIS A 42 5.34 -0.60 17.22
CA HIS A 42 4.30 -1.59 16.98
C HIS A 42 3.42 -1.17 15.78
N ALA A 43 2.96 0.07 15.75
CA ALA A 43 2.15 0.59 14.65
C ALA A 43 2.88 0.48 13.31
N GLU A 44 4.14 0.90 13.25
CA GLU A 44 4.97 0.78 12.06
C GLU A 44 5.21 -0.69 11.64
N THR A 45 5.31 -1.61 12.61
CA THR A 45 5.44 -3.04 12.33
C THR A 45 4.18 -3.59 11.65
N VAL A 46 3.00 -3.14 12.07
CA VAL A 46 1.72 -3.52 11.45
C VAL A 46 1.68 -3.02 10.00
N ILE A 47 2.00 -1.75 9.76
CA ILE A 47 1.99 -1.17 8.41
C ILE A 47 3.01 -1.88 7.51
N SER A 48 4.22 -2.12 8.01
CA SER A 48 5.25 -2.85 7.26
C SER A 48 4.83 -4.28 6.90
N ASP A 49 4.13 -4.98 7.81
CA ASP A 49 3.61 -6.32 7.56
C ASP A 49 2.52 -6.33 6.48
N LEU A 50 1.64 -5.31 6.48
CA LEU A 50 0.62 -5.16 5.44
C LEU A 50 1.23 -4.83 4.07
N LEU A 51 2.20 -3.91 4.02
CA LEU A 51 2.92 -3.58 2.78
C LEU A 51 3.71 -4.79 2.25
N GLU A 52 4.35 -5.56 3.12
CA GLU A 52 5.07 -6.79 2.73
C GLU A 52 4.14 -7.76 2.01
N LYS A 53 2.89 -7.93 2.48
CA LYS A 53 1.90 -8.79 1.83
C LYS A 53 1.49 -8.31 0.43
N ILE A 54 1.35 -6.99 0.27
CA ILE A 54 1.05 -6.39 -1.03
C ILE A 54 2.22 -6.60 -1.98
N ILE A 55 3.44 -6.33 -1.52
CA ILE A 55 4.66 -6.48 -2.32
C ILE A 55 4.83 -7.95 -2.76
N GLU A 56 4.69 -8.91 -1.83
CA GLU A 56 4.76 -10.34 -2.14
C GLU A 56 3.75 -10.77 -3.21
N ASN A 57 2.55 -10.18 -3.24
CA ASN A 57 1.53 -10.48 -4.25
C ASN A 57 1.84 -9.87 -5.62
N LEU A 58 2.52 -8.74 -5.65
CA LEU A 58 2.80 -7.99 -6.88
C LEU A 58 4.20 -8.28 -7.47
N ASP A 59 5.07 -9.01 -6.76
CA ASP A 59 6.48 -9.22 -7.10
C ASP A 59 6.71 -9.95 -8.43
N ASP A 60 5.76 -10.78 -8.86
CA ASP A 60 5.77 -11.46 -10.17
C ASP A 60 5.29 -10.56 -11.33
N THR A 61 4.78 -9.38 -11.03
CA THR A 61 4.14 -8.48 -11.98
C THR A 61 4.81 -7.11 -12.01
N LEU A 62 5.20 -6.56 -10.86
CA LEU A 62 5.71 -5.20 -10.72
C LEU A 62 7.08 -5.18 -10.03
N ILE A 63 7.91 -4.24 -10.44
CA ILE A 63 9.19 -3.95 -9.79
C ILE A 63 8.98 -2.86 -8.73
N VAL A 64 9.37 -3.11 -7.49
CA VAL A 64 9.35 -2.10 -6.42
C VAL A 64 10.43 -1.06 -6.72
N ASN A 65 10.04 0.21 -6.85
CA ASN A 65 10.99 1.31 -6.98
C ASN A 65 11.37 1.88 -5.60
N LYS A 66 10.36 2.22 -4.78
CA LYS A 66 10.61 2.76 -3.44
C LYS A 66 9.41 2.64 -2.51
N LEU A 67 9.68 2.68 -1.21
CA LEU A 67 8.68 2.79 -0.15
C LEU A 67 8.65 4.23 0.39
N GLN A 68 7.45 4.74 0.65
CA GLN A 68 7.23 6.11 1.15
C GLN A 68 6.23 6.07 2.33
N GLY A 69 6.72 5.66 3.51
CA GLY A 69 5.86 5.51 4.68
C GLY A 69 4.87 4.35 4.54
N ASP A 70 3.62 4.68 4.28
CA ASP A 70 2.48 3.78 4.07
C ASP A 70 2.19 3.49 2.60
N ALA A 71 2.99 4.01 1.69
CA ALA A 71 2.85 3.81 0.26
C ALA A 71 4.06 3.11 -0.36
N ALA A 72 3.81 2.38 -1.45
CA ALA A 72 4.82 1.77 -2.30
C ALA A 72 4.65 2.23 -3.75
N LEU A 73 5.75 2.62 -4.37
CA LEU A 73 5.83 2.93 -5.80
C LEU A 73 6.42 1.75 -6.53
N PHE A 74 5.71 1.33 -7.56
CA PHE A 74 6.12 0.25 -8.46
C PHE A 74 6.14 0.74 -9.90
N TYR A 75 6.84 -0.02 -10.74
CA TYR A 75 6.78 0.15 -12.18
C TYR A 75 6.92 -1.17 -12.92
N SER A 76 6.54 -1.18 -14.20
CA SER A 76 6.84 -2.28 -15.12
C SER A 76 6.95 -1.77 -16.55
N VAL A 77 7.70 -2.49 -17.37
CA VAL A 77 7.89 -2.22 -18.80
C VAL A 77 7.55 -3.51 -19.57
N PRO A 78 6.25 -3.82 -19.76
CA PRO A 78 5.83 -5.05 -20.42
C PRO A 78 6.00 -4.95 -21.95
N GLU A 79 6.24 -6.09 -22.61
CA GLU A 79 6.29 -6.19 -24.07
C GLU A 79 4.92 -5.98 -24.71
N ASP A 80 3.85 -6.52 -24.10
CA ASP A 80 2.45 -6.29 -24.49
C ASP A 80 1.68 -5.59 -23.37
N PRO A 81 1.56 -4.24 -23.43
CA PRO A 81 0.84 -3.48 -22.42
C PRO A 81 -0.65 -3.78 -22.32
N LYS A 82 -1.28 -4.25 -23.43
CA LYS A 82 -2.72 -4.52 -23.47
C LYS A 82 -3.08 -5.77 -22.67
N GLU A 83 -2.38 -6.87 -22.92
CA GLU A 83 -2.57 -8.11 -22.18
C GLU A 83 -2.15 -7.93 -20.71
N TYR A 84 -1.03 -7.26 -20.52
CA TYR A 84 -0.49 -6.99 -19.19
C TYR A 84 -1.43 -6.15 -18.32
N SER A 85 -2.13 -5.17 -18.89
CA SER A 85 -3.03 -4.27 -18.13
C SER A 85 -4.14 -5.04 -17.40
N GLU A 86 -4.73 -6.04 -18.03
CA GLU A 86 -5.77 -6.88 -17.42
C GLU A 86 -5.21 -7.68 -16.25
N ARG A 87 -4.08 -8.38 -16.47
CA ARG A 87 -3.41 -9.13 -15.40
C ARG A 87 -3.03 -8.23 -14.22
N LEU A 88 -2.51 -7.04 -14.48
CA LEU A 88 -2.15 -6.07 -13.47
C LEU A 88 -3.36 -5.65 -12.62
N ILE A 89 -4.48 -5.31 -13.28
CA ILE A 89 -5.69 -4.87 -12.58
C ILE A 89 -6.26 -6.00 -11.73
N GLU A 90 -6.31 -7.24 -12.23
CA GLU A 90 -6.75 -8.39 -11.44
C GLU A 90 -5.84 -8.62 -10.23
N LYS A 91 -4.53 -8.54 -10.38
CA LYS A 91 -3.59 -8.61 -9.25
C LYS A 91 -3.82 -7.51 -8.21
N LEU A 92 -4.15 -6.30 -8.65
CA LEU A 92 -4.49 -5.21 -7.74
C LEU A 92 -5.84 -5.44 -7.03
N LYS A 93 -6.81 -6.09 -7.68
CA LYS A 93 -8.06 -6.51 -7.03
C LYS A 93 -7.78 -7.56 -5.95
N ASP A 94 -6.93 -8.54 -6.23
CA ASP A 94 -6.53 -9.55 -5.25
C ASP A 94 -5.86 -8.92 -4.01
N CYS A 95 -5.14 -7.80 -4.19
CA CYS A 95 -4.54 -7.08 -3.07
C CYS A 95 -5.57 -6.62 -2.02
N PHE A 96 -6.81 -6.28 -2.41
CA PHE A 96 -7.84 -5.87 -1.44
C PHE A 96 -8.27 -7.05 -0.55
N GLU A 97 -8.47 -8.22 -1.13
CA GLU A 97 -8.78 -9.43 -0.37
C GLU A 97 -7.63 -9.82 0.56
N LEU A 98 -6.41 -9.87 0.02
CA LEU A 98 -5.21 -10.19 0.80
C LEU A 98 -4.99 -9.21 1.96
N PHE A 99 -5.17 -7.91 1.70
CA PHE A 99 -5.04 -6.86 2.70
C PHE A 99 -6.07 -7.02 3.84
N ASN A 100 -7.34 -7.22 3.50
CA ASN A 100 -8.41 -7.40 4.49
C ASN A 100 -8.25 -8.71 5.27
N ASN A 101 -7.87 -9.81 4.60
CA ASN A 101 -7.58 -11.07 5.28
C ASN A 101 -6.42 -10.89 6.27
N ARG A 102 -5.37 -10.16 5.89
CA ARG A 102 -4.25 -9.89 6.79
C ARG A 102 -4.62 -9.00 7.96
N LEU A 103 -5.43 -7.96 7.74
CA LEU A 103 -5.98 -7.15 8.83
C LEU A 103 -6.75 -8.00 9.84
N ASN A 104 -7.61 -8.90 9.36
CA ASN A 104 -8.38 -9.80 10.21
C ASN A 104 -7.47 -10.75 11.00
N GLU A 105 -6.43 -11.32 10.38
CA GLU A 105 -5.44 -12.12 11.08
C GLU A 105 -4.74 -11.34 12.20
N LEU A 106 -4.33 -10.10 11.95
CA LEU A 106 -3.69 -9.23 12.93
C LEU A 106 -4.63 -8.89 14.10
N LEU A 107 -5.89 -8.60 13.83
CA LEU A 107 -6.93 -8.41 14.84
C LEU A 107 -7.13 -9.66 15.69
N PHE A 108 -7.18 -10.82 15.04
CA PHE A 108 -7.44 -12.10 15.69
C PHE A 108 -6.30 -12.54 16.60
N CYS A 109 -5.06 -12.24 16.24
CA CYS A 109 -3.89 -12.60 17.04
C CYS A 109 -3.79 -11.85 18.36
N LYS A 110 -4.60 -10.78 18.56
CA LYS A 110 -4.57 -9.93 19.77
C LYS A 110 -3.14 -9.61 20.22
N THR A 111 -2.26 -9.36 19.25
CA THR A 111 -0.85 -9.06 19.50
C THR A 111 -0.66 -7.81 20.35
N CYS A 112 -1.69 -6.97 20.40
CA CYS A 112 -1.76 -5.81 21.26
C CYS A 112 -3.20 -5.58 21.75
N VAL A 113 -3.37 -5.20 23.02
CA VAL A 113 -4.65 -4.85 23.64
C VAL A 113 -4.90 -3.33 23.58
N CYS A 114 -4.13 -2.59 22.78
CA CYS A 114 -4.29 -1.15 22.68
C CYS A 114 -5.49 -0.79 21.80
N ASP A 115 -6.23 0.27 22.20
CA ASP A 115 -7.41 0.74 21.47
C ASP A 115 -7.17 1.03 19.98
N PRO A 116 -6.01 1.61 19.56
CA PRO A 116 -5.72 1.79 18.15
C PRO A 116 -5.67 0.49 17.34
N CYS A 117 -5.12 -0.60 17.90
CA CYS A 117 -5.07 -1.89 17.19
C CYS A 117 -6.47 -2.51 17.00
N GLN A 118 -7.45 -2.15 17.82
CA GLN A 118 -8.84 -2.55 17.62
C GLN A 118 -9.50 -1.83 16.44
N GLN A 119 -8.88 -0.75 15.94
CA GLN A 119 -9.34 0.06 14.82
C GLN A 119 -8.57 -0.24 13.51
N LEU A 120 -7.88 -1.37 13.44
CA LEU A 120 -7.16 -1.82 12.23
C LEU A 120 -8.09 -1.88 11.01
N THR A 121 -9.37 -2.21 11.20
CA THR A 121 -10.39 -2.25 10.13
C THR A 121 -10.63 -0.89 9.46
N ASN A 122 -10.18 0.22 10.07
CA ASN A 122 -10.23 1.54 9.45
C ASN A 122 -9.08 1.78 8.46
N LEU A 123 -8.08 0.90 8.42
CA LEU A 123 -7.06 0.90 7.38
C LEU A 123 -7.66 0.30 6.11
N LYS A 124 -7.50 0.99 5.00
CA LYS A 124 -8.02 0.59 3.70
C LYS A 124 -6.94 0.76 2.63
N LEU A 125 -7.08 0.08 1.51
CA LEU A 125 -6.12 0.09 0.43
C LEU A 125 -6.59 0.99 -0.71
N LYS A 126 -5.67 1.78 -1.27
CA LYS A 126 -5.86 2.54 -2.50
C LYS A 126 -4.79 2.17 -3.48
N SER A 127 -5.16 2.02 -4.75
CA SER A 127 -4.21 1.78 -5.83
C SER A 127 -4.41 2.82 -6.93
N PHE A 128 -3.29 3.28 -7.51
CA PHE A 128 -3.26 4.27 -8.58
C PHE A 128 -2.44 3.69 -9.72
N VAL A 129 -3.02 3.62 -10.91
CA VAL A 129 -2.38 3.03 -12.08
C VAL A 129 -2.34 4.07 -13.19
N HIS A 130 -1.15 4.36 -13.65
CA HIS A 130 -0.90 5.22 -14.79
C HIS A 130 -0.06 4.45 -15.82
N TYR A 131 -0.33 4.65 -17.09
CA TYR A 131 0.49 4.17 -18.20
C TYR A 131 1.07 5.35 -18.97
N GLY A 132 2.39 5.41 -19.07
CA GLY A 132 3.06 6.55 -19.70
C GLY A 132 4.55 6.34 -19.86
N GLU A 133 5.25 7.43 -20.16
CA GLU A 133 6.69 7.43 -20.39
C GLU A 133 7.46 7.84 -19.15
N PHE A 134 8.55 7.14 -18.88
CA PHE A 134 9.47 7.47 -17.79
C PHE A 134 10.88 7.05 -18.08
N LEU A 135 11.80 7.75 -17.45
CA LEU A 135 13.22 7.42 -17.48
C LEU A 135 13.58 6.57 -16.26
N ILE A 136 14.31 5.49 -16.50
CA ILE A 136 15.03 4.80 -15.42
C ILE A 136 16.42 5.42 -15.34
N LYS A 137 16.74 6.01 -14.19
CA LYS A 137 18.03 6.65 -13.92
C LYS A 137 18.66 6.09 -12.65
N ARG A 138 19.98 6.11 -12.61
CA ARG A 138 20.73 5.73 -11.43
C ARG A 138 21.37 6.97 -10.80
N VAL A 139 21.11 7.15 -9.51
CA VAL A 139 21.73 8.20 -8.69
C VAL A 139 22.51 7.51 -7.59
N SER A 140 23.84 7.50 -7.70
CA SER A 140 24.71 6.70 -6.83
C SER A 140 24.34 5.20 -6.92
N ARG A 141 23.89 4.60 -5.82
CA ARG A 141 23.45 3.20 -5.73
C ARG A 141 21.94 3.01 -5.91
N PHE A 142 21.17 4.08 -6.00
CA PHE A 142 19.73 4.05 -6.08
C PHE A 142 19.28 4.09 -7.53
N GLU A 143 18.31 3.24 -7.86
CA GLU A 143 17.57 3.30 -9.10
C GLU A 143 16.29 4.08 -8.87
N GLU A 144 16.00 5.04 -9.74
CA GLU A 144 14.85 5.94 -9.63
C GLU A 144 14.15 6.02 -10.98
N ILE A 145 12.84 6.01 -10.98
CA ILE A 145 12.05 6.42 -12.14
C ILE A 145 11.76 7.92 -12.09
N ALA A 146 11.76 8.58 -13.24
CA ALA A 146 11.52 10.01 -13.35
C ALA A 146 10.87 10.37 -14.69
N GLY A 147 10.03 11.39 -14.69
CA GLY A 147 9.32 11.90 -15.86
C GLY A 147 8.03 12.59 -15.45
N GLU A 148 7.35 13.21 -16.42
CA GLU A 148 6.08 13.89 -16.19
C GLU A 148 5.00 12.88 -15.74
N ASP A 149 4.95 11.70 -16.36
CA ASP A 149 4.00 10.64 -16.01
C ASP A 149 4.20 10.12 -14.59
N VAL A 150 5.44 10.11 -14.08
CA VAL A 150 5.73 9.81 -12.67
C VAL A 150 5.16 10.91 -11.75
N ILE A 151 5.24 12.17 -12.18
CA ILE A 151 4.66 13.29 -11.43
C ILE A 151 3.13 13.19 -11.42
N ILE A 152 2.51 12.87 -12.56
CA ILE A 152 1.05 12.64 -12.66
C ILE A 152 0.62 11.56 -11.67
N ALA A 153 1.26 10.40 -11.68
CA ALA A 153 0.95 9.30 -10.78
C ALA A 153 1.02 9.73 -9.30
N HIS A 154 2.05 10.47 -8.90
CA HIS A 154 2.17 11.00 -7.54
C HIS A 154 1.13 12.06 -7.19
N ARG A 155 0.76 12.92 -8.14
CA ARG A 155 -0.28 13.96 -7.92
C ARG A 155 -1.65 13.34 -7.70
N LEU A 156 -1.97 12.27 -8.42
CA LEU A 156 -3.24 11.55 -8.30
C LEU A 156 -3.45 10.91 -6.92
N MET A 157 -2.42 10.73 -6.10
CA MET A 157 -2.60 10.33 -4.69
C MET A 157 -3.41 11.38 -3.90
N LYS A 158 -3.34 12.65 -4.29
CA LYS A 158 -4.15 13.74 -3.75
C LYS A 158 -5.29 14.04 -4.72
N ASN A 159 -6.39 13.33 -4.58
CA ASN A 159 -7.55 13.43 -5.45
C ASN A 159 -8.83 13.76 -4.66
N SER A 160 -9.91 14.03 -5.37
CA SER A 160 -11.21 14.42 -4.82
C SER A 160 -12.13 13.23 -4.51
N ILE A 161 -11.68 11.99 -4.66
CA ILE A 161 -12.50 10.79 -4.46
C ILE A 161 -12.87 10.64 -2.99
N ASN A 162 -14.16 10.69 -2.69
CA ASN A 162 -14.67 10.52 -1.34
C ASN A 162 -14.82 9.02 -0.99
N SER A 163 -13.72 8.27 -1.09
CA SER A 163 -13.63 6.87 -0.65
C SER A 163 -12.25 6.61 -0.09
N SER A 164 -12.16 5.69 0.84
CA SER A 164 -10.88 5.22 1.40
C SER A 164 -10.35 3.97 0.71
N GLU A 165 -11.10 3.37 -0.23
CA GLU A 165 -10.78 2.09 -0.87
C GLU A 165 -11.21 2.11 -2.34
N TYR A 166 -10.24 2.05 -3.26
CA TYR A 166 -10.49 2.08 -4.71
C TYR A 166 -9.23 1.76 -5.52
N ILE A 167 -9.44 1.45 -6.82
CA ILE A 167 -8.38 1.50 -7.85
C ILE A 167 -8.70 2.69 -8.76
N LEU A 168 -7.77 3.63 -8.87
CA LEU A 168 -7.82 4.73 -9.81
C LEU A 168 -6.98 4.37 -11.04
N LEU A 169 -7.59 4.41 -12.21
CA LEU A 169 -6.97 4.16 -13.51
C LEU A 169 -7.00 5.45 -14.31
N THR A 170 -5.87 5.90 -14.84
CA THR A 170 -5.87 7.02 -15.79
C THR A 170 -6.43 6.59 -17.14
N ASP A 171 -6.88 7.55 -17.93
CA ASP A 171 -7.42 7.30 -19.27
C ASP A 171 -6.42 6.56 -20.18
N ASN A 172 -5.12 6.84 -20.02
CA ASN A 172 -4.06 6.11 -20.72
C ASN A 172 -4.12 4.59 -20.49
N VAL A 173 -4.52 4.15 -19.30
CA VAL A 173 -4.73 2.73 -18.99
C VAL A 173 -6.03 2.23 -19.61
N ALA A 174 -7.09 3.03 -19.51
CA ALA A 174 -8.41 2.67 -20.07
C ALA A 174 -8.40 2.55 -21.59
N GLN A 175 -7.53 3.26 -22.29
CA GLN A 175 -7.36 3.18 -23.74
C GLN A 175 -6.60 1.93 -24.20
N LEU A 176 -5.83 1.27 -23.32
CA LEU A 176 -5.10 0.04 -23.68
C LEU A 176 -6.06 -1.13 -23.94
N LYS A 177 -7.10 -1.25 -23.13
CA LYS A 177 -8.06 -2.34 -23.21
C LYS A 177 -9.44 -1.90 -22.69
N ASP A 178 -10.50 -2.48 -23.24
CA ASP A 178 -11.85 -2.32 -22.72
C ASP A 178 -11.93 -2.82 -21.27
N LEU A 179 -12.33 -1.93 -20.36
CA LEU A 179 -12.45 -2.18 -18.92
C LEU A 179 -13.87 -2.57 -18.49
N SER A 180 -14.78 -2.87 -19.46
CA SER A 180 -16.18 -3.22 -19.18
C SER A 180 -16.34 -4.44 -18.27
N TYR A 181 -15.35 -5.35 -18.27
CA TYR A 181 -15.30 -6.52 -17.39
C TYR A 181 -15.21 -6.16 -15.89
N LEU A 182 -14.76 -4.95 -15.55
CA LEU A 182 -14.72 -4.44 -14.18
C LEU A 182 -16.11 -3.98 -13.68
N GLY A 183 -17.12 -4.00 -14.55
CA GLY A 183 -18.44 -3.48 -14.25
C GLY A 183 -18.52 -1.95 -14.34
N LYS A 184 -19.29 -1.35 -13.43
CA LYS A 184 -19.50 0.10 -13.46
C LYS A 184 -18.29 0.84 -12.91
N LEU A 185 -17.63 1.62 -13.75
CA LEU A 185 -16.56 2.55 -13.37
C LEU A 185 -17.14 3.96 -13.20
N ASP A 186 -16.60 4.69 -12.21
CA ASP A 186 -16.89 6.12 -12.02
C ASP A 186 -15.86 6.92 -12.84
N GLN A 187 -16.33 7.50 -13.94
CA GLN A 187 -15.50 8.31 -14.84
C GLN A 187 -15.55 9.78 -14.44
N ARG A 188 -14.39 10.39 -14.26
CA ARG A 188 -14.27 11.81 -13.87
C ARG A 188 -12.94 12.41 -14.33
N LYS A 189 -12.75 13.69 -14.06
CA LYS A 189 -11.48 14.39 -14.24
C LYS A 189 -10.97 14.87 -12.90
N GLU A 190 -9.70 14.60 -12.62
CA GLU A 190 -9.02 15.10 -11.43
C GLU A 190 -8.10 16.25 -11.76
N LYS A 191 -8.19 17.30 -10.93
CA LYS A 191 -7.30 18.45 -11.03
C LYS A 191 -5.95 18.12 -10.41
N CYS A 192 -4.91 18.17 -11.23
CA CYS A 192 -3.54 18.00 -10.77
C CYS A 192 -2.84 19.36 -10.73
N GLU A 193 -2.35 19.78 -9.56
CA GLU A 193 -1.67 21.06 -9.40
C GLU A 193 -0.45 21.17 -10.32
N GLY A 194 -0.45 22.19 -11.21
CA GLY A 194 0.61 22.44 -12.20
C GLY A 194 0.54 21.56 -13.44
N LEU A 195 -0.56 20.83 -13.64
CA LEU A 195 -0.83 20.00 -14.82
C LEU A 195 -2.27 20.24 -15.29
N ASP A 196 -2.59 19.76 -16.50
CA ASP A 196 -3.96 19.73 -16.99
C ASP A 196 -4.82 18.73 -16.20
N ASP A 197 -6.15 18.88 -16.31
CA ASP A 197 -7.10 17.95 -15.73
C ASP A 197 -6.91 16.55 -16.30
N VAL A 198 -6.64 15.57 -15.44
CA VAL A 198 -6.38 14.18 -15.83
C VAL A 198 -7.68 13.40 -15.85
N PRO A 199 -8.11 12.84 -16.99
CA PRO A 199 -9.25 11.93 -17.05
C PRO A 199 -8.92 10.62 -16.35
N ILE A 200 -9.83 10.14 -15.49
CA ILE A 200 -9.67 8.93 -14.74
C ILE A 200 -10.93 8.07 -14.71
N SER A 201 -10.74 6.77 -14.50
CA SER A 201 -11.78 5.80 -14.18
C SER A 201 -11.51 5.20 -12.82
N VAL A 202 -12.53 5.13 -11.97
CA VAL A 202 -12.39 4.63 -10.59
C VAL A 202 -13.20 3.35 -10.44
N TYR A 203 -12.51 2.29 -10.03
CA TYR A 203 -13.12 1.04 -9.61
C TYR A 203 -13.23 0.99 -8.09
N TYR A 204 -14.42 0.71 -7.59
CA TYR A 204 -14.66 0.48 -6.17
C TYR A 204 -14.83 -1.02 -5.92
N PRO A 205 -13.94 -1.65 -5.14
CA PRO A 205 -14.11 -3.05 -4.77
C PRO A 205 -15.39 -3.22 -3.95
N ASP A 206 -16.05 -4.37 -4.12
CA ASP A 206 -17.21 -4.71 -3.31
C ASP A 206 -16.75 -5.32 -1.97
N PRO A 207 -16.94 -4.64 -0.83
CA PRO A 207 -16.55 -5.17 0.46
C PRO A 207 -17.21 -6.51 0.80
N SER A 208 -18.41 -6.77 0.29
CA SER A 208 -19.12 -8.03 0.54
C SER A 208 -18.37 -9.25 -0.03
N ALA A 209 -17.53 -9.06 -1.03
CA ALA A 209 -16.74 -10.12 -1.62
C ALA A 209 -15.66 -10.68 -0.67
N TYR A 210 -15.21 -9.90 0.33
CA TYR A 210 -14.14 -10.29 1.26
C TYR A 210 -14.47 -10.06 2.75
N GLU A 211 -15.41 -9.19 3.11
CA GLU A 211 -15.78 -8.95 4.51
C GLU A 211 -16.63 -10.07 5.12
N ASN A 212 -17.39 -10.80 4.30
CA ASN A 212 -18.34 -11.85 4.73
C ASN A 212 -17.78 -13.28 4.68
N LYS A 213 -16.52 -13.49 4.29
CA LYS A 213 -15.93 -14.82 4.47
C LYS A 213 -15.88 -15.09 5.97
N GLU A 214 -16.69 -16.05 6.43
CA GLU A 214 -16.72 -16.49 7.82
C GLU A 214 -15.30 -16.48 8.38
N GLN A 215 -15.10 -15.71 9.45
CA GLN A 215 -13.86 -15.73 10.22
C GLN A 215 -13.73 -17.15 10.76
N SER A 216 -13.24 -18.07 9.93
CA SER A 216 -12.91 -19.40 10.38
C SER A 216 -11.96 -19.20 11.54
N GLN A 217 -12.33 -19.70 12.72
CA GLN A 217 -11.51 -19.56 13.90
C GLN A 217 -10.11 -20.02 13.56
N ALA A 218 -9.21 -19.05 13.40
CA ALA A 218 -7.82 -19.35 13.02
C ALA A 218 -7.30 -20.38 14.00
N SER A 219 -6.80 -21.51 13.48
CA SER A 219 -6.31 -22.60 14.32
C SER A 219 -5.21 -22.09 15.24
N PHE A 220 -5.01 -22.73 16.37
CA PHE A 220 -3.93 -22.40 17.30
C PHE A 220 -2.56 -22.29 16.58
N PHE A 221 -2.30 -23.17 15.61
CA PHE A 221 -1.08 -23.16 14.81
C PHE A 221 -0.96 -21.93 13.89
N GLN A 222 -2.06 -21.47 13.30
CA GLN A 222 -2.07 -20.23 12.49
C GLN A 222 -1.78 -19.02 13.37
N LYS A 223 -2.40 -18.93 14.55
CA LYS A 223 -2.15 -17.86 15.53
C LYS A 223 -0.67 -17.87 15.98
N ALA A 224 -0.12 -19.02 16.31
CA ALA A 224 1.26 -19.17 16.72
C ALA A 224 2.24 -18.78 15.60
N ARG A 225 1.96 -19.19 14.36
CA ARG A 225 2.78 -18.84 13.18
C ARG A 225 2.78 -17.35 12.90
N THR A 226 1.62 -16.71 12.93
CA THR A 226 1.46 -15.24 12.72
C THR A 226 2.17 -14.48 13.82
N MET A 227 2.00 -14.89 15.08
CA MET A 227 2.67 -14.28 16.22
C MET A 227 4.20 -14.44 16.15
N ASN A 228 4.69 -15.61 15.73
CA ASN A 228 6.12 -15.85 15.57
C ASN A 228 6.72 -14.98 14.44
N ARG A 229 6.01 -14.83 13.30
CA ARG A 229 6.41 -13.94 12.19
C ARG A 229 6.47 -12.48 12.66
N PHE A 230 5.44 -12.03 13.39
CA PHE A 230 5.41 -10.70 13.98
C PHE A 230 6.61 -10.44 14.90
N PHE A 231 6.90 -11.35 15.83
CA PHE A 231 8.06 -11.22 16.72
C PHE A 231 9.40 -11.28 15.98
N LYS A 232 9.49 -12.07 14.92
CA LYS A 232 10.70 -12.12 14.06
C LYS A 232 10.93 -10.75 13.40
N ASN A 233 9.89 -10.14 12.83
CA ASN A 233 9.97 -8.83 12.21
C ASN A 233 10.37 -7.74 13.23
N VAL A 234 9.80 -7.78 14.45
CA VAL A 234 10.18 -6.86 15.54
C VAL A 234 11.65 -7.03 15.93
N LYS A 235 12.17 -8.27 15.99
CA LYS A 235 13.59 -8.52 16.30
C LYS A 235 14.51 -8.02 15.19
N THR A 236 14.18 -8.30 13.93
CA THR A 236 14.95 -7.81 12.78
C THR A 236 15.02 -6.29 12.75
N ARG A 237 13.91 -5.63 13.04
CA ARG A 237 13.85 -4.17 13.13
C ARG A 237 14.73 -3.62 14.24
N LYS A 238 14.69 -4.21 15.45
CA LYS A 238 15.58 -3.80 16.55
C LYS A 238 17.04 -3.92 16.17
N ALA A 239 17.43 -5.01 15.53
CA ALA A 239 18.80 -5.22 15.07
C ALA A 239 19.23 -4.16 14.03
N LEU A 240 18.31 -3.75 13.14
CA LEU A 240 18.55 -2.66 12.19
C LEU A 240 18.64 -1.29 12.89
N GLU A 241 17.79 -1.02 13.88
CA GLU A 241 17.83 0.21 14.68
C GLU A 241 19.16 0.33 15.46
N GLU A 242 19.63 -0.77 16.04
CA GLU A 242 20.94 -0.82 16.71
C GLU A 242 22.11 -0.62 15.73
N LYS A 243 22.03 -1.21 14.52
CA LYS A 243 23.05 -1.07 13.48
C LYS A 243 23.18 0.35 12.96
N TYR A 244 22.06 1.10 12.89
CA TYR A 244 22.00 2.45 12.34
C TYR A 244 21.80 3.53 13.41
N ALA A 245 21.87 3.18 14.70
CA ALA A 245 21.84 4.15 15.77
C ALA A 245 23.04 5.13 15.58
N PRO A 246 22.81 6.46 15.70
CA PRO A 246 23.93 7.40 15.69
C PRO A 246 24.87 7.02 16.83
N GLN A 247 26.15 6.80 16.49
CA GLN A 247 27.18 6.61 17.50
C GLN A 247 27.18 7.88 18.35
N ALA A 248 26.94 7.73 19.65
CA ALA A 248 27.03 8.84 20.59
C ALA A 248 28.47 9.35 20.57
N THR A 249 28.67 10.53 19.96
CA THR A 249 29.90 11.32 20.07
C THR A 249 29.95 11.99 21.41
#